data_9a87abaf93ce5bd99c696e133c78f666
#
_entry.id   9a87abaf93ce5bd99c696e133c78f666
#
_cell.length_a   1.000
_cell.length_b   1.000
_cell.length_c   1.000
_cell.angle_alpha   90.00
_cell.angle_beta   90.00
_cell.angle_gamma   90.00
#
_symmetry.space_group_name_H-M   'P 1'
#
loop_
_entity.id
_entity.type
_entity.pdbx_description
1 polymer ?
#
loop_
_entity_poly.entity_id
_entity_poly.type
_entity_poly.pdbx_seq_one_letter_code
_entity_poly.pdbx_strand_id
1 'polypeptide(L)'
;LNFFFVIFWLFIRYPYCRISLSIILLNVNTIDKCFQFKGREAVENCHNAVKVMSYNAQLFGLYKDENMEARIKEKNQILEYFSEERPDILCLQEYFWDKSESLHFHTTDTILQILELDEQESHCYQYFTDTSRHKYFYGLAIFSKYRIIDAAPVLDDGTSNAIIYVDIKYKGDTLRVYNLHLTSLHFDQNDYAIGQQLVSN
;
A
#
# COMPACT_ATOMS: atom_id res chain seq x y z
N LEU A 1 14.92 -23.51 -4.09
CA LEU A 1 15.67 -24.64 -3.56
C LEU A 1 15.58 -25.85 -4.49
N ASN A 2 14.40 -26.40 -4.81
CA ASN A 2 14.26 -27.61 -5.64
C ASN A 2 14.80 -27.45 -7.07
N PHE A 3 14.72 -26.27 -7.69
CA PHE A 3 15.37 -26.01 -8.99
C PHE A 3 16.88 -26.16 -8.92
N PHE A 4 17.51 -25.67 -7.84
CA PHE A 4 18.93 -25.86 -7.61
C PHE A 4 19.28 -27.36 -7.45
N PHE A 5 18.47 -28.12 -6.71
CA PHE A 5 18.69 -29.57 -6.55
C PHE A 5 18.47 -30.36 -7.83
N VAL A 6 17.59 -29.97 -8.74
CA VAL A 6 17.50 -30.61 -10.07
C VAL A 6 18.84 -30.53 -10.79
N ILE A 7 19.43 -29.32 -10.84
CA ILE A 7 20.72 -29.10 -11.50
C ILE A 7 21.83 -29.85 -10.77
N PHE A 8 21.90 -29.76 -9.45
CA PHE A 8 22.90 -30.43 -8.63
C PHE A 8 22.90 -31.95 -8.84
N TRP A 9 21.73 -32.59 -8.82
CA TRP A 9 21.60 -34.04 -8.98
C TRP A 9 21.89 -34.49 -10.40
N LEU A 10 21.73 -33.67 -11.42
CA LEU A 10 22.13 -34.00 -12.79
C LEU A 10 23.62 -34.31 -12.91
N PHE A 11 24.46 -33.63 -12.12
CA PHE A 11 25.90 -33.80 -12.15
C PHE A 11 26.42 -34.90 -11.20
N ILE A 12 25.72 -35.16 -10.09
CA ILE A 12 26.20 -36.09 -9.05
C ILE A 12 25.50 -37.43 -9.13
N ARG A 13 24.17 -37.46 -9.23
CA ARG A 13 23.37 -38.68 -9.29
C ARG A 13 22.04 -38.46 -10.00
N TYR A 14 22.05 -38.58 -11.28
CA TYR A 14 20.91 -38.39 -12.17
C TYR A 14 19.56 -38.95 -11.66
N PRO A 15 19.44 -40.15 -11.05
CA PRO A 15 18.13 -40.64 -10.62
C PRO A 15 17.43 -39.75 -9.58
N TYR A 16 18.19 -39.01 -8.74
CA TYR A 16 17.62 -38.15 -7.71
C TYR A 16 17.03 -36.84 -8.24
N CYS A 17 17.39 -36.41 -9.45
CA CYS A 17 16.77 -35.25 -10.07
C CYS A 17 15.25 -35.46 -10.29
N ARG A 18 14.81 -36.72 -10.45
CA ARG A 18 13.39 -37.08 -10.58
C ARG A 18 12.57 -36.71 -9.35
N ILE A 19 13.14 -36.84 -8.15
CA ILE A 19 12.47 -36.48 -6.88
C ILE A 19 12.24 -34.97 -6.85
N SER A 20 13.29 -34.18 -7.10
CA SER A 20 13.17 -32.72 -7.10
C SER A 20 12.23 -32.24 -8.21
N LEU A 21 12.25 -32.88 -9.38
CA LEU A 21 11.34 -32.56 -10.48
C LEU A 21 9.89 -32.90 -10.13
N SER A 22 9.64 -34.06 -9.49
CA SER A 22 8.30 -34.44 -9.04
C SER A 22 7.76 -33.44 -7.99
N ILE A 23 8.58 -32.95 -7.08
CA ILE A 23 8.17 -31.94 -6.11
C ILE A 23 7.80 -30.63 -6.80
N ILE A 24 8.56 -30.21 -7.80
CA ILE A 24 8.23 -29.01 -8.61
C ILE A 24 6.90 -29.19 -9.32
N LEU A 25 6.70 -30.34 -9.98
CA LEU A 25 5.48 -30.64 -10.73
C LEU A 25 4.24 -30.70 -9.84
N LEU A 26 4.35 -31.30 -8.65
CA LEU A 26 3.26 -31.35 -7.66
C LEU A 26 2.88 -29.96 -7.11
N ASN A 27 3.83 -29.02 -7.16
CA ASN A 27 3.61 -27.66 -6.64
C ASN A 27 3.41 -26.61 -7.74
N VAL A 28 3.24 -26.99 -9.01
CA VAL A 28 3.05 -26.05 -10.14
C VAL A 28 1.93 -25.04 -9.86
N ASN A 29 0.79 -25.49 -9.33
CA ASN A 29 -0.34 -24.60 -9.01
C ASN A 29 0.00 -23.59 -7.91
N THR A 30 0.87 -23.95 -6.95
CA THR A 30 1.33 -23.05 -5.91
C THR A 30 2.35 -22.06 -6.46
N ILE A 31 3.25 -22.54 -7.33
CA ILE A 31 4.25 -21.70 -8.01
C ILE A 31 3.55 -20.66 -8.89
N ASP A 32 2.53 -21.06 -9.67
CA ASP A 32 1.75 -20.17 -10.53
C ASP A 32 1.02 -19.07 -9.74
N LYS A 33 0.60 -19.37 -8.49
CA LYS A 33 0.01 -18.35 -7.59
C LYS A 33 1.04 -17.41 -6.98
N CYS A 34 2.29 -17.85 -6.81
CA CYS A 34 3.37 -17.05 -6.22
C CYS A 34 4.11 -16.20 -7.25
N PHE A 35 4.14 -16.65 -8.51
CA PHE A 35 4.87 -15.99 -9.58
C PHE A 35 3.95 -15.70 -10.75
N GLN A 36 3.86 -14.44 -11.12
CA GLN A 36 3.12 -14.00 -12.29
C GLN A 36 3.97 -14.27 -13.55
N PHE A 37 3.84 -15.45 -14.15
CA PHE A 37 4.54 -15.81 -15.40
C PHE A 37 3.92 -15.18 -16.64
N LYS A 38 2.63 -14.83 -16.57
CA LYS A 38 1.99 -14.05 -17.63
C LYS A 38 2.33 -12.59 -17.39
N GLY A 39 2.94 -11.94 -18.38
CA GLY A 39 3.11 -10.50 -18.36
C GLY A 39 1.77 -9.81 -18.09
N ARG A 40 1.80 -8.59 -17.54
CA ARG A 40 0.59 -7.75 -17.51
C ARG A 40 0.10 -7.64 -18.95
N GLU A 41 -1.08 -8.19 -19.23
CA GLU A 41 -1.82 -7.74 -20.40
C GLU A 41 -2.02 -6.25 -20.18
N ALA A 42 -1.43 -5.44 -21.06
CA ALA A 42 -1.59 -4.00 -20.96
C ALA A 42 -3.09 -3.72 -21.02
N VAL A 43 -3.59 -3.03 -19.98
CA VAL A 43 -5.00 -2.59 -19.87
C VAL A 43 -5.29 -1.49 -20.91
N GLU A 44 -4.44 -1.36 -21.94
CA GLU A 44 -4.46 -0.33 -22.98
C GLU A 44 -5.79 -0.22 -23.74
N ASN A 45 -6.66 -1.23 -23.66
CA ASN A 45 -7.95 -1.23 -24.36
C ASN A 45 -9.18 -1.13 -23.45
N CYS A 46 -9.03 -0.86 -22.17
CA CYS A 46 -10.17 -0.66 -21.28
C CYS A 46 -10.61 0.80 -21.29
N HIS A 47 -11.46 1.19 -22.25
CA HIS A 47 -12.05 2.53 -22.32
C HIS A 47 -12.84 2.98 -21.06
N ASN A 48 -13.01 2.11 -20.08
CA ASN A 48 -13.79 2.34 -18.86
C ASN A 48 -13.04 1.91 -17.59
N ALA A 49 -11.72 1.72 -17.64
CA ALA A 49 -10.94 1.35 -16.47
C ALA A 49 -10.82 2.52 -15.49
N VAL A 50 -10.90 2.22 -14.19
CA VAL A 50 -10.57 3.13 -13.10
C VAL A 50 -9.20 2.74 -12.57
N LYS A 51 -8.25 3.67 -12.58
CA LYS A 51 -6.91 3.45 -12.03
C LYS A 51 -6.93 3.70 -10.53
N VAL A 52 -6.78 2.64 -9.76
CA VAL A 52 -6.72 2.70 -8.29
C VAL A 52 -5.29 2.47 -7.85
N MET A 53 -4.77 3.36 -6.99
CA MET A 53 -3.48 3.23 -6.35
C MET A 53 -3.66 3.10 -4.85
N SER A 54 -2.98 2.14 -4.22
CA SER A 54 -2.82 2.03 -2.77
C SER A 54 -1.35 2.20 -2.42
N TYR A 55 -1.04 3.10 -1.49
CA TYR A 55 0.32 3.46 -1.16
C TYR A 55 0.47 3.78 0.34
N ASN A 56 1.37 3.07 1.03
CA ASN A 56 1.78 3.46 2.38
C ASN A 56 2.79 4.60 2.26
N ALA A 57 2.38 5.79 2.69
CA ALA A 57 3.18 7.01 2.55
C ALA A 57 4.33 7.12 3.56
N GLN A 58 4.36 6.26 4.60
CA GLN A 58 5.37 6.30 5.67
C GLN A 58 5.59 7.73 6.21
N LEU A 59 4.48 8.44 6.43
CA LEU A 59 4.46 9.85 6.85
C LEU A 59 5.27 10.77 5.91
N PHE A 60 5.37 10.41 4.63
CA PHE A 60 6.17 11.08 3.61
C PHE A 60 7.66 11.23 4.02
N GLY A 61 8.20 10.21 4.69
CA GLY A 61 9.60 10.20 5.12
C GLY A 61 9.91 11.09 6.33
N LEU A 62 8.89 11.59 7.05
CA LEU A 62 9.05 12.55 8.15
C LEU A 62 10.06 12.10 9.22
N TYR A 63 10.17 10.80 9.50
CA TYR A 63 11.04 10.26 10.54
C TYR A 63 12.29 9.53 10.00
N LYS A 64 12.48 9.46 8.69
CA LYS A 64 13.62 8.73 8.11
C LYS A 64 14.96 9.44 8.29
N ASP A 65 14.96 10.77 8.37
CA ASP A 65 16.17 11.57 8.48
C ASP A 65 15.96 12.68 9.51
N GLU A 66 17.02 13.10 10.19
CA GLU A 66 17.01 14.28 11.07
C GLU A 66 17.07 15.58 10.28
N ASN A 67 17.62 15.54 9.07
CA ASN A 67 17.76 16.71 8.20
C ASN A 67 16.43 17.03 7.49
N MET A 68 15.90 18.23 7.70
CA MET A 68 14.68 18.71 7.07
C MET A 68 14.75 18.72 5.54
N GLU A 69 15.88 19.05 4.95
CA GLU A 69 16.05 19.07 3.50
C GLU A 69 15.90 17.66 2.89
N ALA A 70 16.45 16.64 3.55
CA ALA A 70 16.29 15.25 3.15
C ALA A 70 14.83 14.79 3.25
N ARG A 71 14.11 15.18 4.31
CA ARG A 71 12.67 14.91 4.47
C ARG A 71 11.83 15.55 3.36
N ILE A 72 12.09 16.80 3.04
CA ILE A 72 11.40 17.53 1.95
C ILE A 72 11.68 16.86 0.61
N LYS A 73 12.91 16.44 0.37
CA LYS A 73 13.27 15.72 -0.86
C LYS A 73 12.50 14.42 -1.00
N GLU A 74 12.42 13.60 0.06
CA GLU A 74 11.69 12.35 0.03
C GLU A 74 10.19 12.57 -0.19
N LYS A 75 9.60 13.51 0.56
CA LYS A 75 8.21 13.92 0.33
C LYS A 75 7.96 14.29 -1.14
N ASN A 76 8.84 15.10 -1.73
CA ASN A 76 8.67 15.55 -3.10
C ASN A 76 8.80 14.39 -4.11
N GLN A 77 9.67 13.40 -3.87
CA GLN A 77 9.77 12.20 -4.70
C GLN A 77 8.49 11.36 -4.68
N ILE A 78 7.86 11.23 -3.50
CA ILE A 78 6.58 10.53 -3.38
C ILE A 78 5.46 11.27 -4.14
N LEU A 79 5.41 12.60 -3.99
CA LEU A 79 4.44 13.43 -4.68
C LEU A 79 4.64 13.44 -6.20
N GLU A 80 5.89 13.46 -6.67
CA GLU A 80 6.25 13.33 -8.08
C GLU A 80 5.76 11.99 -8.65
N TYR A 81 5.95 10.90 -7.92
CA TYR A 81 5.43 9.59 -8.30
C TYR A 81 3.91 9.59 -8.46
N PHE A 82 3.16 10.27 -7.58
CA PHE A 82 1.71 10.42 -7.75
C PHE A 82 1.34 11.24 -8.99
N SER A 83 2.15 12.26 -9.30
CA SER A 83 1.98 13.09 -10.50
C SER A 83 2.24 12.30 -11.79
N GLU A 84 3.20 11.39 -11.79
CA GLU A 84 3.51 10.54 -12.93
C GLU A 84 2.42 9.48 -13.15
N GLU A 85 2.01 8.82 -12.07
CA GLU A 85 1.04 7.73 -12.11
C GLU A 85 -0.39 8.20 -12.34
N ARG A 86 -0.76 9.41 -11.90
CA ARG A 86 -2.10 10.03 -12.06
C ARG A 86 -3.26 9.06 -11.81
N PRO A 87 -3.36 8.46 -10.61
CA PRO A 87 -4.47 7.56 -10.32
C PRO A 87 -5.81 8.30 -10.32
N ASP A 88 -6.89 7.57 -10.64
CA ASP A 88 -8.25 8.10 -10.51
C ASP A 88 -8.71 8.06 -9.04
N ILE A 89 -8.21 7.07 -8.28
CA ILE A 89 -8.43 6.92 -6.85
C ILE A 89 -7.09 6.60 -6.18
N LEU A 90 -6.73 7.39 -5.16
CA LEU A 90 -5.51 7.23 -4.38
C LEU A 90 -5.85 6.93 -2.92
N CYS A 91 -5.50 5.74 -2.45
CA CYS A 91 -5.66 5.30 -1.06
C CYS A 91 -4.32 5.36 -0.36
N LEU A 92 -4.20 6.19 0.67
CA LEU A 92 -2.97 6.40 1.43
C LEU A 92 -3.09 5.83 2.84
N GLN A 93 -2.09 5.07 3.27
CA GLN A 93 -1.86 4.65 4.64
C GLN A 93 -0.67 5.43 5.19
N GLU A 94 -0.59 5.55 6.52
CA GLU A 94 0.40 6.40 7.19
C GLU A 94 0.48 7.80 6.55
N TYR A 95 -0.69 8.34 6.28
CA TYR A 95 -0.84 9.67 5.71
C TYR A 95 -0.50 10.71 6.76
N PHE A 96 0.25 11.75 6.37
CA PHE A 96 0.62 12.86 7.23
C PHE A 96 0.27 14.20 6.59
N TRP A 97 -0.31 15.09 7.37
CA TRP A 97 -0.62 16.46 7.00
C TRP A 97 -0.21 17.43 8.11
N ASP A 98 0.50 18.49 7.75
CA ASP A 98 0.88 19.60 8.64
C ASP A 98 0.03 20.83 8.31
N LYS A 99 -0.83 21.20 9.24
CA LYS A 99 -1.67 22.40 9.14
C LYS A 99 -0.91 23.68 9.53
N SER A 100 0.24 23.55 10.23
CA SER A 100 0.90 24.68 10.89
C SER A 100 1.96 25.37 10.04
N GLU A 101 2.21 24.92 8.82
CA GLU A 101 3.30 25.39 7.95
C GLU A 101 4.72 25.16 8.48
N SER A 102 4.84 24.68 9.72
CA SER A 102 6.14 24.58 10.39
C SER A 102 7.09 23.54 9.78
N LEU A 103 6.52 22.50 9.15
CA LEU A 103 7.27 21.42 8.50
C LEU A 103 7.19 21.46 6.97
N HIS A 104 6.39 22.36 6.41
CA HIS A 104 6.14 22.44 4.96
C HIS A 104 5.57 21.15 4.34
N PHE A 105 4.71 20.43 5.08
CA PHE A 105 4.04 19.20 4.65
C PHE A 105 2.56 19.43 4.34
N HIS A 106 2.27 20.37 3.43
CA HIS A 106 0.92 20.63 2.89
C HIS A 106 0.50 19.55 1.89
N THR A 107 0.53 18.31 2.34
CA THR A 107 0.37 17.14 1.46
C THR A 107 -1.03 17.06 0.86
N THR A 108 -2.08 17.50 1.59
CA THR A 108 -3.45 17.52 1.07
C THR A 108 -3.57 18.42 -0.14
N ASP A 109 -3.21 19.69 0.01
CA ASP A 109 -3.36 20.70 -1.04
C ASP A 109 -2.52 20.33 -2.26
N THR A 110 -1.30 19.84 -2.01
CA THR A 110 -0.41 19.38 -3.09
C THR A 110 -1.00 18.20 -3.86
N ILE A 111 -1.59 17.20 -3.17
CA ILE A 111 -2.20 16.04 -3.84
C ILE A 111 -3.45 16.46 -4.61
N LEU A 112 -4.29 17.35 -4.05
CA LEU A 112 -5.45 17.89 -4.78
C LEU A 112 -5.00 18.58 -6.07
N GLN A 113 -3.96 19.41 -6.04
CA GLN A 113 -3.40 20.05 -7.23
C GLN A 113 -2.81 19.03 -8.23
N ILE A 114 -2.02 18.05 -7.77
CA ILE A 114 -1.42 17.01 -8.63
C ILE A 114 -2.50 16.21 -9.37
N LEU A 115 -3.58 15.87 -8.68
CA LEU A 115 -4.69 15.09 -9.26
C LEU A 115 -5.74 15.96 -9.96
N GLU A 116 -5.53 17.29 -10.01
CA GLU A 116 -6.43 18.26 -10.63
C GLU A 116 -7.85 18.20 -10.03
N LEU A 117 -7.95 18.08 -8.69
CA LEU A 117 -9.20 17.97 -7.96
C LEU A 117 -9.67 19.35 -7.46
N ASP A 118 -10.99 19.58 -7.51
CA ASP A 118 -11.59 20.80 -6.97
C ASP A 118 -11.65 20.73 -5.43
N GLU A 119 -11.08 21.73 -4.77
CA GLU A 119 -11.12 21.85 -3.30
C GLU A 119 -12.54 22.10 -2.75
N GLN A 120 -13.44 22.66 -3.57
CA GLN A 120 -14.82 22.95 -3.19
C GLN A 120 -15.74 21.72 -3.28
N GLU A 121 -15.32 20.66 -3.95
CA GLU A 121 -16.05 19.41 -4.05
C GLU A 121 -15.51 18.35 -3.11
N SER A 122 -16.33 17.35 -2.78
CA SER A 122 -15.91 16.22 -1.92
C SER A 122 -15.07 15.21 -2.72
N HIS A 123 -13.79 15.53 -2.90
CA HIS A 123 -12.81 14.66 -3.58
C HIS A 123 -11.79 14.01 -2.65
N CYS A 124 -11.82 14.36 -1.35
CA CYS A 124 -10.91 13.83 -0.37
C CYS A 124 -11.66 13.47 0.90
N TYR A 125 -11.35 12.29 1.46
CA TYR A 125 -11.72 11.90 2.81
C TYR A 125 -10.48 11.54 3.60
N GLN A 126 -10.32 12.17 4.76
CA GLN A 126 -9.20 11.98 5.66
C GLN A 126 -9.72 11.50 7.01
N TYR A 127 -9.09 10.48 7.55
CA TYR A 127 -9.35 9.94 8.87
C TYR A 127 -8.06 9.93 9.68
N PHE A 128 -8.03 10.67 10.77
CA PHE A 128 -6.86 10.86 11.61
C PHE A 128 -7.00 10.08 12.90
N THR A 129 -6.04 9.22 13.17
CA THR A 129 -5.96 8.43 14.40
C THR A 129 -5.24 9.17 15.54
N ASP A 130 -4.40 10.16 15.23
CA ASP A 130 -3.78 11.04 16.21
C ASP A 130 -4.00 12.50 15.84
N THR A 131 -4.72 13.21 16.71
CA THR A 131 -4.99 14.66 16.62
C THR A 131 -4.47 15.41 17.84
N SER A 132 -3.64 14.75 18.66
CA SER A 132 -3.29 15.21 20.02
C SER A 132 -2.61 16.59 20.07
N ARG A 133 -2.04 17.06 18.96
CA ARG A 133 -1.32 18.33 18.88
C ARG A 133 -2.02 19.39 18.02
N HIS A 134 -3.20 19.13 17.47
CA HIS A 134 -3.98 20.05 16.61
C HIS A 134 -3.23 20.71 15.44
N LYS A 135 -1.98 20.31 15.19
CA LYS A 135 -1.09 20.83 14.15
C LYS A 135 -0.68 19.76 13.16
N TYR A 136 -0.53 18.54 13.65
CA TYR A 136 -0.07 17.39 12.89
C TYR A 136 -1.15 16.32 12.91
N PHE A 137 -1.42 15.75 11.77
CA PHE A 137 -2.48 14.78 11.58
C PHE A 137 -1.92 13.54 10.92
N TYR A 138 -2.17 12.37 11.52
CA TYR A 138 -1.73 11.07 11.02
C TYR A 138 -2.94 10.17 10.81
N GLY A 139 -2.91 9.38 9.76
CA GLY A 139 -3.98 8.42 9.55
C GLY A 139 -4.05 7.87 8.14
N LEU A 140 -5.27 7.80 7.64
CA LEU A 140 -5.59 7.33 6.30
C LEU A 140 -6.22 8.47 5.50
N ALA A 141 -5.99 8.44 4.18
CA ALA A 141 -6.68 9.33 3.25
C ALA A 141 -7.10 8.58 2.00
N ILE A 142 -8.21 9.00 1.40
CA ILE A 142 -8.64 8.60 0.07
C ILE A 142 -8.90 9.87 -0.73
N PHE A 143 -8.23 9.98 -1.87
CA PHE A 143 -8.45 11.02 -2.87
C PHE A 143 -9.09 10.37 -4.11
N SER A 144 -10.04 11.04 -4.72
CA SER A 144 -10.78 10.51 -5.87
C SER A 144 -11.10 11.60 -6.87
N LYS A 145 -10.88 11.33 -8.17
CA LYS A 145 -11.38 12.19 -9.26
C LYS A 145 -12.90 12.18 -9.34
N TYR A 146 -13.53 11.18 -8.73
CA TYR A 146 -14.98 11.07 -8.69
C TYR A 146 -15.50 11.61 -7.36
N ARG A 147 -16.64 12.30 -7.41
CA ARG A 147 -17.24 12.89 -6.21
C ARG A 147 -17.53 11.84 -5.15
N ILE A 148 -17.04 12.08 -3.94
CA ILE A 148 -17.36 11.28 -2.74
C ILE A 148 -18.75 11.70 -2.26
N ILE A 149 -19.68 10.74 -2.13
CA ILE A 149 -21.05 10.98 -1.70
C ILE A 149 -21.33 10.50 -0.28
N ASP A 150 -20.53 9.59 0.23
CA ASP A 150 -20.54 9.11 1.61
C ASP A 150 -19.15 8.64 2.02
N ALA A 151 -18.79 8.78 3.31
CA ALA A 151 -17.52 8.33 3.85
C ALA A 151 -17.62 8.14 5.36
N ALA A 152 -17.01 7.08 5.88
CA ALA A 152 -16.93 6.84 7.32
C ALA A 152 -15.78 5.90 7.68
N PRO A 153 -15.34 5.91 8.96
CA PRO A 153 -14.54 4.83 9.52
C PRO A 153 -15.42 3.58 9.69
N VAL A 154 -14.84 2.41 9.38
CA VAL A 154 -15.48 1.10 9.61
C VAL A 154 -14.95 0.49 10.89
N LEU A 155 -13.66 0.62 11.13
CA LEU A 155 -12.96 0.17 12.33
C LEU A 155 -12.07 1.30 12.83
N ASP A 156 -12.24 1.61 14.10
CA ASP A 156 -11.37 2.48 14.87
C ASP A 156 -11.21 1.84 16.24
N ASP A 157 -10.07 1.24 16.49
CA ASP A 157 -9.74 0.61 17.77
C ASP A 157 -8.94 1.54 18.71
N GLY A 158 -8.80 2.81 18.33
CA GLY A 158 -8.01 3.80 19.05
C GLY A 158 -6.50 3.63 18.89
N THR A 159 -6.06 2.73 17.99
CA THR A 159 -4.66 2.52 17.64
C THR A 159 -4.38 3.09 16.24
N SER A 160 -3.20 2.78 15.68
CA SER A 160 -2.89 3.10 14.28
C SER A 160 -3.64 2.23 13.26
N ASN A 161 -4.36 1.17 13.73
CA ASN A 161 -5.19 0.35 12.87
C ASN A 161 -6.49 1.07 12.57
N ALA A 162 -6.78 1.23 11.32
CA ALA A 162 -8.05 1.80 10.90
C ALA A 162 -8.48 1.24 9.56
N ILE A 163 -9.79 1.18 9.37
CA ILE A 163 -10.43 0.88 8.10
C ILE A 163 -11.41 2.01 7.83
N ILE A 164 -11.25 2.64 6.69
CA ILE A 164 -12.17 3.67 6.20
C ILE A 164 -12.78 3.25 4.88
N TYR A 165 -13.95 3.79 4.55
CA TYR A 165 -14.50 3.69 3.20
C TYR A 165 -14.94 5.05 2.67
N VAL A 166 -15.03 5.12 1.37
CA VAL A 166 -15.74 6.16 0.63
C VAL A 166 -16.68 5.53 -0.39
N ASP A 167 -17.85 6.12 -0.57
CA ASP A 167 -18.74 5.86 -1.70
C ASP A 167 -18.53 6.95 -2.73
N ILE A 168 -18.19 6.57 -3.94
CA ILE A 168 -17.97 7.49 -5.06
C ILE A 168 -19.03 7.31 -6.12
N LYS A 169 -19.42 8.43 -6.76
CA LYS A 169 -20.36 8.40 -7.87
C LYS A 169 -19.60 8.15 -9.18
N TYR A 170 -19.85 7.01 -9.80
CA TYR A 170 -19.21 6.61 -11.04
C TYR A 170 -20.23 6.19 -12.10
N LYS A 171 -20.33 6.92 -13.21
CA LYS A 171 -21.19 6.59 -14.37
C LYS A 171 -22.63 6.19 -14.04
N GLY A 172 -23.24 6.82 -13.05
CA GLY A 172 -24.62 6.53 -12.63
C GLY A 172 -24.73 5.54 -11.49
N ASP A 173 -23.69 4.76 -11.23
CA ASP A 173 -23.57 3.83 -10.11
C ASP A 173 -22.82 4.41 -8.92
N THR A 174 -22.78 3.62 -7.83
CA THR A 174 -21.97 3.93 -6.64
C THR A 174 -20.94 2.83 -6.46
N LEU A 175 -19.67 3.23 -6.37
CA LEU A 175 -18.56 2.34 -6.09
C LEU A 175 -18.06 2.61 -4.68
N ARG A 176 -18.04 1.57 -3.81
CA ARG A 176 -17.44 1.66 -2.47
C ARG A 176 -15.97 1.26 -2.51
N VAL A 177 -15.12 2.13 -2.00
CA VAL A 177 -13.67 1.92 -1.92
C VAL A 177 -13.28 1.87 -0.44
N TYR A 178 -12.59 0.82 -0.05
CA TYR A 178 -12.04 0.67 1.30
C TYR A 178 -10.54 0.95 1.29
N ASN A 179 -10.07 1.67 2.30
CA ASN A 179 -8.65 1.83 2.60
C ASN A 179 -8.37 1.28 4.01
N LEU A 180 -7.38 0.40 4.10
CA LEU A 180 -7.07 -0.35 5.31
C LEU A 180 -5.62 -0.11 5.71
N HIS A 181 -5.38 0.15 6.99
CA HIS A 181 -4.06 0.07 7.61
C HIS A 181 -4.13 -0.90 8.79
N LEU A 182 -3.39 -1.99 8.68
CA LEU A 182 -3.33 -3.05 9.69
C LEU A 182 -2.00 -2.96 10.41
N THR A 183 -2.01 -3.27 11.71
CA THR A 183 -0.77 -3.34 12.51
C THR A 183 0.21 -4.32 11.91
N SER A 184 1.47 -3.92 11.85
CA SER A 184 2.56 -4.83 11.57
C SER A 184 2.59 -5.94 12.62
N LEU A 185 2.74 -7.18 12.19
CA LEU A 185 3.05 -8.27 13.09
C LEU A 185 4.45 -8.01 13.66
N HIS A 186 4.50 -7.41 14.84
CA HIS A 186 5.76 -7.31 15.58
C HIS A 186 6.01 -8.66 16.24
N PHE A 187 6.87 -9.48 15.62
CA PHE A 187 7.41 -10.63 16.29
C PHE A 187 8.41 -10.14 17.37
N ASP A 188 8.07 -10.34 18.62
CA ASP A 188 8.98 -10.08 19.73
C ASP A 188 9.96 -11.24 19.94
N GLN A 189 10.91 -11.08 20.88
CA GLN A 189 11.89 -12.14 21.16
C GLN A 189 11.23 -13.43 21.67
N ASN A 190 10.07 -13.36 22.31
CA ASN A 190 9.32 -14.51 22.80
C ASN A 190 8.69 -15.28 21.64
N ASP A 191 8.20 -14.59 20.61
CA ASP A 191 7.66 -15.23 19.40
C ASP A 191 8.75 -16.03 18.66
N TYR A 192 9.96 -15.47 18.58
CA TYR A 192 11.12 -16.20 18.04
C TYR A 192 11.50 -17.40 18.88
N ALA A 193 11.44 -17.31 20.22
CA ALA A 193 11.72 -18.41 21.12
C ALA A 193 10.71 -19.55 20.97
N ILE A 194 9.42 -19.22 20.85
CA ILE A 194 8.33 -20.19 20.59
C ILE A 194 8.55 -20.85 19.21
N GLY A 195 8.88 -20.06 18.20
CA GLY A 195 9.19 -20.57 16.86
C GLY A 195 10.36 -21.58 16.87
N GLN A 196 11.42 -21.30 17.61
CA GLN A 196 12.55 -22.21 17.77
C GLN A 196 12.18 -23.51 18.50
N GLN A 197 11.33 -23.44 19.53
CA GLN A 197 10.85 -24.64 20.24
C GLN A 197 9.99 -25.54 19.36
N LEU A 198 9.18 -24.96 18.46
CA LEU A 198 8.34 -25.72 17.53
C LEU A 198 9.14 -26.43 16.43
N VAL A 199 10.33 -25.92 16.10
CA VAL A 199 11.20 -26.51 15.07
C VAL A 199 12.18 -27.55 15.67
N SER A 200 12.40 -27.51 16.99
CA SER A 200 13.33 -28.40 17.70
C SER A 200 12.69 -29.68 18.25
N ASN A 201 11.38 -29.87 18.15
CA ASN A 201 10.62 -31.08 18.43
C ASN A 201 10.20 -31.78 17.12
#